data_501456d4ca18a12b26d99dd54f8e974c
#
_entry.id   501456d4ca18a12b26d99dd54f8e974c
#
_cell.length_a   1.000
_cell.length_b   1.000
_cell.length_c   1.000
_cell.angle_alpha   90.00
_cell.angle_beta   90.00
_cell.angle_gamma   90.00
#
_symmetry.space_group_name_H-M   'P 1'
#
loop_
_entity.id
_entity.type
_entity.pdbx_description
1 polymer ?
#
loop_
_entity_poly.entity_id
_entity_poly.type
_entity_poly.pdbx_seq_one_letter_code
_entity_poly.pdbx_strand_id
1 'polypeptide(L)'
;ASLRRLAHYDYWQDKLKRSVLLDSGADILIYGMGEHAIVEIADALDAGLPVDQITYINGTVYRTGSLDEVYDYDLLPSWDDLAADKLNYARSFNVQQQNMDPITGHRLVEPYPNSVYVVQNPPSATLTTDEMDEVAELPYARDWHPDYDAAGGVPAFAEIKFSISSNRGCFGECSFCALTFHQGRVLQMRSHDSIMREAELLTRDPEFKGYINDVGGPTANFSRPACDKQLKHGVCKNKRCLWPNVCKNMVVDESGYTQLLRDL
;
A
#
# COMPACT_ATOMS: atom_id res chain seq x y z
N ALA A 1 3.44 -9.05 -1.53
CA ALA A 1 3.60 -8.99 -0.09
C ALA A 1 2.36 -8.48 0.62
N SER A 2 1.80 -7.33 0.26
CA SER A 2 0.68 -6.70 1.00
C SER A 2 -0.53 -7.60 1.23
N LEU A 3 -0.93 -8.42 0.29
CA LEU A 3 -2.06 -9.34 0.44
C LEU A 3 -1.71 -10.58 1.28
N ARG A 4 -0.47 -11.05 1.19
CA ARG A 4 -0.01 -12.27 1.86
C ARG A 4 0.90 -11.99 3.06
N ARG A 5 0.75 -10.84 3.71
CA ARG A 5 1.47 -10.49 4.94
C ARG A 5 1.05 -11.35 6.14
N LEU A 6 -0.21 -11.78 6.14
CA LEU A 6 -0.79 -12.78 7.02
C LEU A 6 -1.30 -13.94 6.16
N ALA A 7 -1.97 -14.93 6.74
CA ALA A 7 -2.58 -16.02 5.99
C ALA A 7 -3.51 -15.50 4.90
N HIS A 8 -3.41 -16.04 3.71
CA HIS A 8 -4.15 -15.58 2.55
C HIS A 8 -4.64 -16.74 1.69
N TYR A 9 -5.90 -16.65 1.24
CA TYR A 9 -6.48 -17.61 0.32
C TYR A 9 -6.05 -17.29 -1.12
N ASP A 10 -5.30 -18.22 -1.71
CA ASP A 10 -4.89 -18.18 -3.12
C ASP A 10 -6.00 -18.78 -3.99
N TYR A 11 -6.71 -17.91 -4.68
CA TYR A 11 -7.84 -18.29 -5.55
C TYR A 11 -7.42 -19.23 -6.68
N TRP A 12 -6.26 -18.98 -7.30
CA TRP A 12 -5.79 -19.79 -8.44
C TRP A 12 -5.44 -21.22 -8.05
N GLN A 13 -4.85 -21.39 -6.87
CA GLN A 13 -4.45 -22.71 -6.37
C GLN A 13 -5.53 -23.36 -5.48
N ASP A 14 -6.62 -22.65 -5.21
CA ASP A 14 -7.68 -23.06 -4.26
C ASP A 14 -7.09 -23.53 -2.91
N LYS A 15 -6.16 -22.71 -2.37
CA LYS A 15 -5.42 -23.06 -1.16
C LYS A 15 -5.24 -21.87 -0.24
N LEU A 16 -5.35 -22.15 1.06
CA LEU A 16 -4.86 -21.23 2.07
C LEU A 16 -3.32 -21.27 2.10
N LYS A 17 -2.70 -20.09 2.07
CA LYS A 17 -1.25 -19.89 2.13
C LYS A 17 -0.89 -19.23 3.45
N ARG A 18 0.21 -19.66 4.07
CA ARG A 18 0.79 -18.97 5.22
C ARG A 18 1.28 -17.60 4.85
N SER A 19 1.57 -16.75 5.85
CA SER A 19 2.30 -15.51 5.63
C SER A 19 3.51 -15.73 4.72
N VAL A 20 3.72 -14.85 3.73
CA VAL A 20 4.89 -14.93 2.87
C VAL A 20 6.19 -14.71 3.64
N LEU A 21 6.15 -14.04 4.78
CA LEU A 21 7.28 -13.89 5.68
C LEU A 21 7.85 -15.25 6.09
N LEU A 22 6.98 -16.18 6.47
CA LEU A 22 7.38 -17.54 6.90
C LEU A 22 7.86 -18.40 5.72
N ASP A 23 7.20 -18.27 4.55
CA ASP A 23 7.52 -19.09 3.39
C ASP A 23 8.78 -18.60 2.65
N SER A 24 9.09 -17.31 2.69
CA SER A 24 10.31 -16.77 2.08
C SER A 24 11.54 -16.85 2.98
N GLY A 25 11.36 -17.03 4.29
CA GLY A 25 12.44 -16.95 5.25
C GLY A 25 13.02 -15.55 5.45
N ALA A 26 12.30 -14.50 5.00
CA ALA A 26 12.71 -13.12 5.23
C ALA A 26 12.62 -12.75 6.72
N ASP A 27 13.43 -11.82 7.17
CA ASP A 27 13.45 -11.33 8.55
C ASP A 27 12.32 -10.35 8.82
N ILE A 28 12.14 -9.39 7.90
CA ILE A 28 11.09 -8.37 7.96
C ILE A 28 10.38 -8.31 6.60
N LEU A 29 9.08 -8.08 6.63
CA LEU A 29 8.28 -7.82 5.44
C LEU A 29 7.68 -6.42 5.56
N ILE A 30 7.90 -5.58 4.54
CA ILE A 30 7.22 -4.29 4.39
C ILE A 30 5.94 -4.51 3.59
N TYR A 31 4.84 -3.95 4.04
CA TYR A 31 3.57 -3.98 3.34
C TYR A 31 2.99 -2.58 3.11
N GLY A 32 2.11 -2.45 2.14
CA GLY A 32 1.56 -1.16 1.76
C GLY A 32 2.58 -0.28 1.03
N MET A 33 2.55 1.01 1.32
CA MET A 33 3.53 1.99 0.84
C MET A 33 4.71 1.99 1.81
N GLY A 34 5.88 1.69 1.32
CA GLY A 34 7.04 1.31 2.12
C GLY A 34 8.08 2.40 2.33
N GLU A 35 7.86 3.61 1.85
CA GLU A 35 8.85 4.68 1.83
C GLU A 35 9.38 5.02 3.23
N HIS A 36 8.48 5.29 4.18
CA HIS A 36 8.89 5.55 5.58
C HIS A 36 9.56 4.31 6.20
N ALA A 37 8.92 3.14 6.05
CA ALA A 37 9.41 1.92 6.68
C ALA A 37 10.81 1.52 6.20
N ILE A 38 11.13 1.67 4.92
CA ILE A 38 12.45 1.31 4.40
C ILE A 38 13.55 2.22 4.93
N VAL A 39 13.27 3.52 5.08
CA VAL A 39 14.22 4.48 5.64
C VAL A 39 14.44 4.20 7.14
N GLU A 40 13.36 4.03 7.91
CA GLU A 40 13.46 3.72 9.34
C GLU A 40 14.21 2.40 9.60
N ILE A 41 14.01 1.37 8.76
CA ILE A 41 14.76 0.10 8.84
C ILE A 41 16.25 0.34 8.52
N ALA A 42 16.55 1.11 7.48
CA ALA A 42 17.91 1.40 7.10
C ALA A 42 18.65 2.17 8.21
N ASP A 43 18.02 3.17 8.79
CA ASP A 43 18.56 3.95 9.90
C ASP A 43 18.81 3.09 11.15
N ALA A 44 17.87 2.18 11.48
CA ALA A 44 18.02 1.26 12.60
C ALA A 44 19.20 0.31 12.39
N LEU A 45 19.37 -0.24 11.18
CA LEU A 45 20.50 -1.11 10.83
C LEU A 45 21.84 -0.35 10.83
N ASP A 46 21.85 0.88 10.31
CA ASP A 46 23.05 1.74 10.31
C ASP A 46 23.49 2.11 11.75
N ALA A 47 22.52 2.28 12.64
CA ALA A 47 22.76 2.46 14.07
C ALA A 47 23.21 1.18 14.78
N GLY A 48 23.34 0.06 14.07
CA GLY A 48 23.82 -1.23 14.58
C GLY A 48 22.78 -2.05 15.32
N LEU A 49 21.47 -1.76 15.15
CA LEU A 49 20.42 -2.56 15.73
C LEU A 49 20.30 -3.90 14.98
N PRO A 50 20.32 -5.06 15.66
CA PRO A 50 20.07 -6.36 15.03
C PRO A 50 18.68 -6.41 14.39
N VAL A 51 18.56 -7.07 13.25
CA VAL A 51 17.31 -7.10 12.47
C VAL A 51 16.14 -7.70 13.24
N ASP A 52 16.38 -8.67 14.10
CA ASP A 52 15.39 -9.33 14.97
C ASP A 52 14.86 -8.43 16.10
N GLN A 53 15.53 -7.29 16.37
CA GLN A 53 15.08 -6.27 17.31
C GLN A 53 14.29 -5.14 16.62
N ILE A 54 14.24 -5.09 15.29
CA ILE A 54 13.47 -4.10 14.53
C ILE A 54 12.01 -4.56 14.47
N THR A 55 11.28 -4.44 15.58
CA THR A 55 9.90 -4.94 15.73
C THR A 55 8.84 -3.86 15.84
N TYR A 56 9.26 -2.57 15.83
CA TYR A 56 8.43 -1.42 16.19
C TYR A 56 7.99 -0.54 15.02
N ILE A 57 8.54 -0.76 13.83
CA ILE A 57 8.31 0.11 12.66
C ILE A 57 6.93 -0.17 12.05
N ASN A 58 6.14 0.89 11.87
CA ASN A 58 4.84 0.79 11.21
C ASN A 58 4.99 0.36 9.73
N GLY A 59 3.97 -0.33 9.20
CA GLY A 59 4.02 -0.87 7.84
C GLY A 59 4.87 -2.12 7.69
N THR A 60 5.30 -2.73 8.80
CA THR A 60 6.11 -3.95 8.79
C THR A 60 5.39 -5.17 9.37
N VAL A 61 5.91 -6.34 9.03
CA VAL A 61 5.52 -7.61 9.62
C VAL A 61 6.79 -8.35 10.00
N TYR A 62 6.81 -8.91 11.21
CA TYR A 62 7.93 -9.70 11.72
C TYR A 62 7.43 -10.98 12.38
N ARG A 63 8.33 -11.90 12.68
CA ARG A 63 8.04 -13.14 13.43
C ARG A 63 8.65 -13.09 14.81
N THR A 64 7.97 -13.69 15.79
CA THR A 64 8.49 -13.87 17.15
C THR A 64 8.11 -15.23 17.72
N GLY A 65 8.86 -15.70 18.70
CA GLY A 65 8.58 -16.92 19.47
C GLY A 65 7.82 -16.66 20.77
N SER A 66 7.67 -15.41 21.20
CA SER A 66 6.95 -14.99 22.40
C SER A 66 6.15 -13.71 22.15
N LEU A 67 5.08 -13.53 22.92
CA LEU A 67 4.29 -12.30 22.93
C LEU A 67 4.54 -11.42 24.17
N ASP A 68 5.53 -11.75 25.00
CA ASP A 68 5.81 -11.04 26.27
C ASP A 68 6.12 -9.55 26.05
N GLU A 69 6.71 -9.22 24.88
CA GLU A 69 7.06 -7.83 24.50
C GLU A 69 6.14 -7.27 23.41
N VAL A 70 5.02 -7.93 23.10
CA VAL A 70 4.06 -7.49 22.10
C VAL A 70 2.83 -6.92 22.82
N TYR A 71 2.58 -5.62 22.67
CA TYR A 71 1.51 -4.91 23.38
C TYR A 71 0.48 -4.37 22.40
N ASP A 72 -0.74 -4.10 22.88
CA ASP A 72 -1.83 -3.45 22.15
C ASP A 72 -2.12 -4.11 20.78
N TYR A 73 -2.45 -5.40 20.81
CA TYR A 73 -2.72 -6.16 19.60
C TYR A 73 -4.09 -6.84 19.60
N ASP A 74 -4.63 -7.06 18.42
CA ASP A 74 -5.76 -7.94 18.19
C ASP A 74 -5.25 -9.34 17.82
N LEU A 75 -5.66 -10.35 18.58
CA LEU A 75 -5.31 -11.75 18.28
C LEU A 75 -6.23 -12.29 17.19
N LEU A 76 -5.66 -12.77 16.11
CA LEU A 76 -6.37 -13.42 15.01
C LEU A 76 -6.55 -14.93 15.30
N PRO A 77 -7.51 -15.61 14.61
CA PRO A 77 -7.55 -17.08 14.60
C PRO A 77 -6.19 -17.66 14.22
N SER A 78 -5.81 -18.76 14.83
CA SER A 78 -4.56 -19.45 14.51
C SER A 78 -4.56 -20.03 13.09
N TRP A 79 -3.37 -20.31 12.56
CA TRP A 79 -3.24 -21.00 11.26
C TRP A 79 -4.10 -22.29 11.19
N ASP A 80 -4.14 -23.09 12.27
CA ASP A 80 -4.91 -24.32 12.30
C ASP A 80 -6.42 -24.03 12.29
N ASP A 81 -6.88 -22.99 13.00
CA ASP A 81 -8.27 -22.55 12.95
C ASP A 81 -8.67 -22.07 11.55
N LEU A 82 -7.79 -21.32 10.88
CA LEU A 82 -8.01 -20.82 9.51
C LEU A 82 -8.08 -21.97 8.51
N ALA A 83 -7.26 -23.01 8.69
CA ALA A 83 -7.25 -24.19 7.83
C ALA A 83 -8.47 -25.07 8.05
N ALA A 84 -9.01 -25.11 9.28
CA ALA A 84 -10.13 -25.95 9.66
C ALA A 84 -11.50 -25.38 9.21
N ASP A 85 -11.66 -24.04 9.22
CA ASP A 85 -12.97 -23.42 8.96
C ASP A 85 -12.83 -22.11 8.16
N LYS A 86 -13.49 -22.06 7.00
CA LYS A 86 -13.60 -20.87 6.14
C LYS A 86 -14.19 -19.65 6.85
N LEU A 87 -15.04 -19.84 7.86
CA LEU A 87 -15.59 -18.73 8.65
C LEU A 87 -14.53 -18.08 9.51
N ASN A 88 -13.55 -18.82 10.02
CA ASN A 88 -12.41 -18.25 10.74
C ASN A 88 -11.54 -17.41 9.82
N TYR A 89 -11.33 -17.85 8.57
CA TYR A 89 -10.66 -17.03 7.57
C TYR A 89 -11.43 -15.73 7.30
N ALA A 90 -12.74 -15.80 7.12
CA ALA A 90 -13.56 -14.61 6.90
C ALA A 90 -13.52 -13.63 8.10
N ARG A 91 -13.50 -14.15 9.34
CA ARG A 91 -13.34 -13.34 10.55
C ARG A 91 -11.97 -12.66 10.60
N SER A 92 -10.90 -13.40 10.35
CA SER A 92 -9.53 -12.86 10.28
C SER A 92 -9.44 -11.76 9.23
N PHE A 93 -9.96 -11.99 8.03
CA PHE A 93 -9.98 -11.00 6.96
C PHE A 93 -10.74 -9.72 7.34
N ASN A 94 -11.88 -9.86 8.02
CA ASN A 94 -12.65 -8.70 8.48
C ASN A 94 -11.87 -7.87 9.51
N VAL A 95 -11.16 -8.51 10.45
CA VAL A 95 -10.28 -7.80 11.41
C VAL A 95 -9.15 -7.10 10.67
N GLN A 96 -8.51 -7.76 9.71
CA GLN A 96 -7.47 -7.14 8.88
C GLN A 96 -8.00 -5.92 8.14
N GLN A 97 -9.20 -5.99 7.53
CA GLN A 97 -9.81 -4.87 6.83
C GLN A 97 -10.09 -3.67 7.75
N GLN A 98 -10.54 -3.93 8.99
CA GLN A 98 -10.81 -2.87 9.97
C GLN A 98 -9.55 -2.19 10.50
N ASN A 99 -8.38 -2.81 10.33
CA ASN A 99 -7.09 -2.32 10.83
C ASN A 99 -6.14 -1.86 9.71
N MET A 100 -6.70 -1.40 8.59
CA MET A 100 -5.92 -0.89 7.45
C MET A 100 -5.64 0.62 7.48
N ASP A 101 -6.06 1.29 8.53
CA ASP A 101 -5.89 2.73 8.68
C ASP A 101 -4.71 3.05 9.60
N PRO A 102 -3.79 3.95 9.21
CA PRO A 102 -2.61 4.25 10.03
C PRO A 102 -2.93 4.97 11.34
N ILE A 103 -4.10 5.62 11.45
CA ILE A 103 -4.51 6.38 12.65
C ILE A 103 -5.25 5.48 13.65
N THR A 104 -6.08 4.56 13.14
CA THR A 104 -6.99 3.75 13.98
C THR A 104 -6.71 2.25 13.90
N GLY A 105 -5.72 1.84 13.14
CA GLY A 105 -5.31 0.44 13.02
C GLY A 105 -4.53 -0.03 14.25
N HIS A 106 -4.78 -1.27 14.65
CA HIS A 106 -4.06 -1.94 15.73
C HIS A 106 -3.01 -2.89 15.16
N ARG A 107 -2.10 -3.31 16.01
CA ARG A 107 -1.22 -4.44 15.73
C ARG A 107 -2.04 -5.72 15.66
N LEU A 108 -1.72 -6.61 14.73
CA LEU A 108 -2.39 -7.89 14.56
C LEU A 108 -1.41 -9.02 14.80
N VAL A 109 -1.85 -10.05 15.50
CA VAL A 109 -1.03 -11.24 15.79
C VAL A 109 -1.73 -12.49 15.27
N GLU A 110 -1.06 -13.23 14.40
CA GLU A 110 -1.53 -14.50 13.85
C GLU A 110 -0.67 -15.66 14.38
N PRO A 111 -1.23 -16.55 15.22
CA PRO A 111 -0.51 -17.69 15.77
C PRO A 111 -0.30 -18.81 14.73
N TYR A 112 0.87 -19.42 14.78
CA TYR A 112 1.26 -20.60 14.00
C TYR A 112 1.73 -21.73 14.93
N PRO A 113 1.82 -22.99 14.45
CA PRO A 113 2.36 -24.10 15.25
C PRO A 113 3.77 -23.81 15.80
N ASN A 114 4.14 -24.51 16.87
CA ASN A 114 5.43 -24.43 17.54
C ASN A 114 5.75 -23.04 18.15
N SER A 115 4.75 -22.37 18.70
CA SER A 115 4.89 -21.03 19.32
C SER A 115 5.51 -20.00 18.40
N VAL A 116 5.22 -20.07 17.11
CA VAL A 116 5.58 -19.04 16.14
C VAL A 116 4.40 -18.08 15.99
N TYR A 117 4.68 -16.79 16.06
CA TYR A 117 3.71 -15.72 15.85
C TYR A 117 4.16 -14.83 14.72
N VAL A 118 3.24 -14.50 13.83
CA VAL A 118 3.42 -13.43 12.83
C VAL A 118 2.74 -12.20 13.36
N VAL A 119 3.51 -11.14 13.55
CA VAL A 119 3.05 -9.87 14.09
C VAL A 119 3.05 -8.83 12.97
N GLN A 120 1.88 -8.28 12.66
CA GLN A 120 1.72 -7.16 11.75
C GLN A 120 1.62 -5.87 12.56
N ASN A 121 2.56 -4.95 12.41
CA ASN A 121 2.43 -3.61 12.94
C ASN A 121 1.32 -2.82 12.22
N PRO A 122 0.81 -1.73 12.80
CA PRO A 122 -0.12 -0.84 12.10
C PRO A 122 0.43 -0.38 10.74
N PRO A 123 -0.41 0.03 9.78
CA PRO A 123 0.07 0.60 8.52
C PRO A 123 0.97 1.82 8.74
N SER A 124 1.92 2.04 7.83
CA SER A 124 2.70 3.29 7.78
C SER A 124 1.78 4.50 7.61
N ALA A 125 2.19 5.64 8.15
CA ALA A 125 1.54 6.91 7.90
C ALA A 125 1.44 7.19 6.39
N THR A 126 0.41 7.91 6.00
CA THR A 126 0.29 8.40 4.62
C THR A 126 1.35 9.47 4.35
N LEU A 127 1.94 9.46 3.16
CA LEU A 127 2.84 10.52 2.75
C LEU A 127 2.09 11.84 2.62
N THR A 128 2.75 12.92 2.99
CA THR A 128 2.33 14.29 2.68
C THR A 128 2.51 14.58 1.18
N THR A 129 1.98 15.69 0.70
CA THR A 129 2.19 16.12 -0.68
C THR A 129 3.68 16.34 -0.98
N ASP A 130 4.41 16.96 -0.07
CA ASP A 130 5.85 17.22 -0.25
C ASP A 130 6.64 15.90 -0.34
N GLU A 131 6.38 14.94 0.54
CA GLU A 131 6.99 13.61 0.48
C GLU A 131 6.60 12.83 -0.80
N MET A 132 5.36 12.96 -1.27
CA MET A 132 4.93 12.38 -2.54
C MET A 132 5.70 12.99 -3.72
N ASP A 133 5.94 14.29 -3.69
CA ASP A 133 6.72 14.99 -4.71
C ASP A 133 8.18 14.56 -4.67
N GLU A 134 8.80 14.51 -3.50
CA GLU A 134 10.17 14.02 -3.32
C GLU A 134 10.35 12.61 -3.88
N VAL A 135 9.44 11.69 -3.56
CA VAL A 135 9.48 10.32 -4.08
C VAL A 135 9.31 10.28 -5.60
N ALA A 136 8.41 11.08 -6.15
CA ALA A 136 8.16 11.13 -7.59
C ALA A 136 9.31 11.74 -8.40
N GLU A 137 10.09 12.63 -7.78
CA GLU A 137 11.21 13.36 -8.37
C GLU A 137 12.57 12.67 -8.19
N LEU A 138 12.62 11.51 -7.56
CA LEU A 138 13.84 10.71 -7.50
C LEU A 138 14.38 10.44 -8.93
N PRO A 139 15.70 10.27 -9.10
CA PRO A 139 16.33 10.12 -10.41
C PRO A 139 16.10 8.70 -10.99
N TYR A 140 14.85 8.40 -11.31
CA TYR A 140 14.47 7.14 -11.94
C TYR A 140 15.05 7.03 -13.34
N ALA A 141 15.50 5.81 -13.70
CA ALA A 141 15.98 5.50 -15.05
C ALA A 141 14.89 5.64 -16.12
N ARG A 142 13.61 5.54 -15.76
CA ARG A 142 12.44 5.61 -16.64
C ARG A 142 12.53 4.64 -17.83
N ASP A 143 13.13 3.49 -17.57
CA ASP A 143 13.30 2.41 -18.52
C ASP A 143 13.31 1.05 -17.78
N TRP A 144 13.21 -0.04 -18.52
CA TRP A 144 13.39 -1.38 -17.96
C TRP A 144 14.86 -1.63 -17.59
N HIS A 145 15.07 -2.62 -16.72
CA HIS A 145 16.43 -3.02 -16.35
C HIS A 145 17.17 -3.63 -17.55
N PRO A 146 18.47 -3.30 -17.78
CA PRO A 146 19.24 -3.78 -18.92
C PRO A 146 19.30 -5.30 -19.10
N ASP A 147 19.09 -6.09 -18.06
CA ASP A 147 19.01 -7.54 -18.13
C ASP A 147 17.91 -8.04 -19.10
N TYR A 148 16.91 -7.21 -19.38
CA TYR A 148 15.81 -7.53 -20.31
C TYR A 148 16.13 -7.20 -21.77
N ASP A 149 17.23 -6.50 -22.08
CA ASP A 149 17.58 -6.09 -23.45
C ASP A 149 17.72 -7.30 -24.37
N ALA A 150 18.40 -8.35 -23.90
CA ALA A 150 18.58 -9.59 -24.65
C ALA A 150 17.26 -10.32 -24.97
N ALA A 151 16.21 -10.07 -24.17
CA ALA A 151 14.86 -10.62 -24.37
C ALA A 151 13.98 -9.71 -25.23
N GLY A 152 14.48 -8.58 -25.72
CA GLY A 152 13.73 -7.58 -26.50
C GLY A 152 12.99 -6.57 -25.65
N GLY A 153 13.41 -6.37 -24.39
CA GLY A 153 12.83 -5.42 -23.44
C GLY A 153 11.62 -5.98 -22.70
N VAL A 154 10.82 -5.08 -22.12
CA VAL A 154 9.58 -5.41 -21.38
C VAL A 154 8.38 -4.86 -22.17
N PRO A 155 7.61 -5.70 -22.89
CA PRO A 155 6.53 -5.23 -23.77
C PRO A 155 5.48 -4.34 -23.07
N ALA A 156 5.15 -4.65 -21.80
CA ALA A 156 4.19 -3.86 -21.03
C ALA A 156 4.70 -2.43 -20.70
N PHE A 157 6.01 -2.18 -20.83
CA PHE A 157 6.58 -0.87 -20.53
C PHE A 157 6.09 0.21 -21.49
N ALA A 158 5.84 -0.14 -22.74
CA ALA A 158 5.32 0.79 -23.75
C ALA A 158 3.97 1.42 -23.35
N GLU A 159 3.15 0.72 -22.56
CA GLU A 159 1.84 1.19 -22.10
C GLU A 159 1.95 2.21 -20.97
N ILE A 160 3.04 2.17 -20.18
CA ILE A 160 3.19 2.99 -18.98
C ILE A 160 4.29 4.03 -19.06
N LYS A 161 5.22 3.94 -20.02
CA LYS A 161 6.40 4.82 -20.14
C LYS A 161 6.04 6.31 -20.09
N PHE A 162 4.95 6.70 -20.72
CA PHE A 162 4.45 8.08 -20.79
C PHE A 162 3.17 8.28 -19.99
N SER A 163 3.11 7.68 -18.80
CA SER A 163 2.01 7.87 -17.84
C SER A 163 2.52 8.53 -16.56
N ILE A 164 1.71 9.39 -15.95
CA ILE A 164 2.03 10.13 -14.74
C ILE A 164 1.08 9.70 -13.62
N SER A 165 1.64 9.19 -12.53
CA SER A 165 0.87 8.91 -11.32
C SER A 165 0.71 10.18 -10.49
N SER A 166 -0.52 10.70 -10.39
CA SER A 166 -0.82 11.92 -9.63
C SER A 166 -1.15 11.65 -8.16
N ASN A 167 -1.57 10.43 -7.83
CA ASN A 167 -2.01 10.09 -6.49
C ASN A 167 -1.88 8.60 -6.19
N ARG A 168 -1.92 8.27 -4.91
CA ARG A 168 -2.01 6.91 -4.37
C ARG A 168 -3.19 6.81 -3.39
N GLY A 169 -3.66 5.58 -3.14
CA GLY A 169 -4.80 5.29 -2.29
C GLY A 169 -6.12 5.25 -3.07
N CYS A 170 -7.14 4.65 -2.48
CA CYS A 170 -8.46 4.57 -3.10
C CYS A 170 -9.55 4.34 -2.05
N PHE A 171 -10.52 5.22 -1.98
CA PHE A 171 -11.67 5.08 -1.08
C PHE A 171 -12.87 4.33 -1.72
N GLY A 172 -12.67 3.74 -2.91
CA GLY A 172 -13.71 2.99 -3.61
C GLY A 172 -14.10 1.70 -2.93
N GLU A 173 -13.13 0.99 -2.35
CA GLU A 173 -13.32 -0.30 -1.66
C GLU A 173 -14.15 -1.33 -2.47
N CYS A 174 -13.90 -1.41 -3.77
CA CYS A 174 -14.55 -2.39 -4.63
C CYS A 174 -14.21 -3.80 -4.18
N SER A 175 -15.18 -4.68 -4.12
CA SER A 175 -15.04 -6.03 -3.54
C SER A 175 -14.06 -6.94 -4.28
N PHE A 176 -13.76 -6.64 -5.53
CA PHE A 176 -12.79 -7.38 -6.36
C PHE A 176 -11.38 -6.80 -6.32
N CYS A 177 -11.19 -5.58 -5.75
CA CYS A 177 -9.97 -4.81 -5.91
C CYS A 177 -9.09 -4.88 -4.66
N ALA A 178 -7.83 -5.23 -4.86
CA ALA A 178 -6.84 -5.30 -3.78
C ALA A 178 -6.17 -3.95 -3.47
N LEU A 179 -6.44 -2.90 -4.24
CA LEU A 179 -5.71 -1.63 -4.14
C LEU A 179 -5.84 -1.00 -2.75
N THR A 180 -7.03 -1.03 -2.18
CA THR A 180 -7.27 -0.53 -0.82
C THR A 180 -6.39 -1.23 0.23
N PHE A 181 -6.14 -2.55 0.07
CA PHE A 181 -5.25 -3.31 0.94
C PHE A 181 -3.77 -3.02 0.71
N HIS A 182 -3.44 -2.49 -0.44
CA HIS A 182 -2.06 -2.15 -0.79
C HIS A 182 -1.74 -0.68 -0.48
N GLN A 183 -2.56 0.25 -0.94
CA GLN A 183 -2.29 1.70 -0.85
C GLN A 183 -3.09 2.42 0.25
N GLY A 184 -4.05 1.73 0.88
CA GLY A 184 -4.92 2.34 1.86
C GLY A 184 -6.12 3.09 1.25
N ARG A 185 -6.95 3.67 2.12
CA ARG A 185 -8.19 4.38 1.76
C ARG A 185 -8.04 5.90 1.74
N VAL A 186 -6.99 6.42 2.31
CA VAL A 186 -6.68 7.85 2.31
C VAL A 186 -5.86 8.17 1.07
N LEU A 187 -6.29 9.16 0.30
CA LEU A 187 -5.55 9.61 -0.87
C LEU A 187 -4.32 10.41 -0.44
N GLN A 188 -3.21 10.12 -1.10
CA GLN A 188 -1.94 10.81 -1.02
C GLN A 188 -1.69 11.44 -2.39
N MET A 189 -1.62 12.77 -2.44
CA MET A 189 -1.61 13.54 -3.68
C MET A 189 -0.25 14.17 -3.92
N ARG A 190 0.16 14.20 -5.19
CA ARG A 190 1.27 15.05 -5.63
C ARG A 190 0.79 16.49 -5.86
N SER A 191 1.72 17.43 -5.77
CA SER A 191 1.44 18.81 -6.16
C SER A 191 1.26 18.94 -7.68
N HIS A 192 0.53 19.98 -8.08
CA HIS A 192 0.37 20.35 -9.48
C HIS A 192 1.74 20.59 -10.14
N ASP A 193 2.62 21.34 -9.47
CA ASP A 193 3.94 21.69 -9.97
C ASP A 193 4.83 20.46 -10.19
N SER A 194 4.77 19.46 -9.30
CA SER A 194 5.52 18.22 -9.46
C SER A 194 5.05 17.44 -10.70
N ILE A 195 3.74 17.37 -10.94
CA ILE A 195 3.18 16.71 -12.12
C ILE A 195 3.60 17.45 -13.40
N MET A 196 3.56 18.78 -13.40
CA MET A 196 3.99 19.59 -14.54
C MET A 196 5.49 19.40 -14.85
N ARG A 197 6.36 19.37 -13.82
CA ARG A 197 7.79 19.07 -14.02
C ARG A 197 8.02 17.70 -14.63
N GLU A 198 7.26 16.68 -14.20
CA GLU A 198 7.35 15.36 -14.81
C GLU A 198 6.87 15.34 -16.26
N ALA A 199 5.77 16.03 -16.58
CA ALA A 199 5.28 16.16 -17.95
C ALA A 199 6.33 16.82 -18.86
N GLU A 200 6.97 17.91 -18.41
CA GLU A 200 8.08 18.52 -19.13
C GLU A 200 9.26 17.56 -19.34
N LEU A 201 9.58 16.76 -18.35
CA LEU A 201 10.65 15.76 -18.45
C LEU A 201 10.32 14.70 -19.50
N LEU A 202 9.08 14.22 -19.55
CA LEU A 202 8.61 13.24 -20.54
C LEU A 202 8.71 13.78 -21.97
N THR A 203 8.42 15.07 -22.19
CA THR A 203 8.53 15.69 -23.53
C THR A 203 9.97 15.72 -24.08
N ARG A 204 10.98 15.56 -23.22
CA ARG A 204 12.41 15.53 -23.62
C ARG A 204 12.90 14.14 -24.01
N ASP A 205 12.10 13.11 -23.74
CA ASP A 205 12.44 11.74 -24.15
C ASP A 205 12.39 11.62 -25.67
N PRO A 206 13.42 11.08 -26.34
CA PRO A 206 13.46 10.94 -27.80
C PRO A 206 12.36 10.07 -28.39
N GLU A 207 11.75 9.20 -27.57
CA GLU A 207 10.63 8.34 -27.99
C GLU A 207 9.25 9.00 -27.78
N PHE A 208 9.21 10.19 -27.18
CA PHE A 208 7.94 10.89 -26.95
C PHE A 208 7.27 11.30 -28.26
N LYS A 209 6.05 10.85 -28.45
CA LYS A 209 5.28 11.07 -29.70
C LYS A 209 4.17 12.13 -29.55
N GLY A 210 4.23 12.96 -28.50
CA GLY A 210 3.24 14.00 -28.25
C GLY A 210 2.03 13.54 -27.45
N TYR A 211 2.10 12.39 -26.78
CA TYR A 211 1.01 11.83 -25.98
C TYR A 211 1.48 11.45 -24.59
N ILE A 212 0.76 11.92 -23.56
CA ILE A 212 0.80 11.37 -22.22
C ILE A 212 -0.40 10.41 -22.12
N ASN A 213 -0.13 9.13 -21.85
CA ASN A 213 -1.14 8.09 -21.95
C ASN A 213 -2.16 8.16 -20.80
N ASP A 214 -1.71 8.53 -19.61
CA ASP A 214 -2.56 8.67 -18.43
C ASP A 214 -1.96 9.67 -17.44
N VAL A 215 -2.83 10.43 -16.78
CA VAL A 215 -2.49 11.29 -15.65
C VAL A 215 -3.51 11.03 -14.56
N GLY A 216 -3.14 10.30 -13.54
CA GLY A 216 -4.10 9.92 -12.51
C GLY A 216 -3.59 8.93 -11.48
N GLY A 217 -4.50 8.38 -10.71
CA GLY A 217 -4.23 7.28 -9.80
C GLY A 217 -4.30 5.92 -10.49
N PRO A 218 -3.82 4.88 -9.82
CA PRO A 218 -3.74 3.52 -10.42
C PRO A 218 -5.09 2.91 -10.83
N THR A 219 -6.21 3.43 -10.33
CA THR A 219 -7.55 2.87 -10.60
C THR A 219 -8.65 3.91 -10.77
N ALA A 220 -8.44 5.12 -10.27
CA ALA A 220 -9.44 6.19 -10.34
C ALA A 220 -8.73 7.54 -10.21
N ASN A 221 -9.16 8.50 -10.99
CA ASN A 221 -8.60 9.84 -11.02
C ASN A 221 -9.21 10.70 -9.91
N PHE A 222 -9.03 10.29 -8.67
CA PHE A 222 -9.40 11.09 -7.51
C PHE A 222 -8.39 12.22 -7.32
N SER A 223 -8.88 13.41 -7.05
CA SER A 223 -8.05 14.60 -6.88
C SER A 223 -7.96 15.10 -5.45
N ARG A 224 -8.61 14.41 -4.51
CA ARG A 224 -8.63 14.78 -3.10
C ARG A 224 -9.11 13.65 -2.20
N PRO A 225 -8.79 13.67 -0.88
CA PRO A 225 -9.38 12.76 0.10
C PRO A 225 -10.91 12.83 0.11
N ALA A 226 -11.57 11.72 0.40
CA ALA A 226 -13.03 11.65 0.37
C ALA A 226 -13.71 12.65 1.32
N CYS A 227 -13.10 12.96 2.45
CA CYS A 227 -13.56 13.99 3.39
C CYS A 227 -12.44 14.37 4.37
N ASP A 228 -12.55 15.56 4.96
CA ASP A 228 -11.55 16.09 5.91
C ASP A 228 -11.43 15.26 7.20
N LYS A 229 -12.46 14.47 7.53
CA LYS A 229 -12.43 13.57 8.69
C LYS A 229 -11.33 12.50 8.53
N GLN A 230 -11.11 11.99 7.33
CA GLN A 230 -10.13 10.93 7.09
C GLN A 230 -8.71 11.35 7.52
N LEU A 231 -8.36 12.60 7.28
CA LEU A 231 -7.02 13.13 7.61
C LEU A 231 -6.80 13.31 9.12
N LYS A 232 -7.87 13.54 9.90
CA LYS A 232 -7.78 13.85 11.32
C LYS A 232 -8.09 12.65 12.23
N HIS A 233 -9.00 11.80 11.80
CA HIS A 233 -9.57 10.74 12.65
C HIS A 233 -9.50 9.36 11.99
N GLY A 234 -8.84 9.25 10.86
CA GLY A 234 -8.79 8.03 10.08
C GLY A 234 -10.08 7.70 9.33
N VAL A 235 -10.08 6.58 8.66
CA VAL A 235 -11.20 6.10 7.86
C VAL A 235 -12.31 5.48 8.72
N CYS A 236 -13.53 5.50 8.22
CA CYS A 236 -14.67 4.89 8.91
C CYS A 236 -14.56 3.36 8.85
N LYS A 237 -14.51 2.67 10.01
CA LYS A 237 -14.40 1.20 10.08
C LYS A 237 -15.63 0.49 9.52
N ASN A 238 -16.84 1.01 9.76
CA ASN A 238 -18.10 0.36 9.43
C ASN A 238 -18.89 1.06 8.32
N LYS A 239 -18.24 1.92 7.51
CA LYS A 239 -18.89 2.67 6.46
C LYS A 239 -17.95 2.89 5.29
N ARG A 240 -18.44 2.58 4.09
CA ARG A 240 -17.78 2.91 2.84
C ARG A 240 -18.18 4.29 2.33
N CYS A 241 -17.32 4.94 1.56
CA CYS A 241 -17.59 6.28 1.04
C CYS A 241 -18.59 6.28 -0.12
N LEU A 242 -18.57 5.24 -0.96
CA LEU A 242 -19.37 5.17 -2.18
C LEU A 242 -20.53 4.17 -2.13
N TRP A 243 -20.56 3.26 -1.16
CA TRP A 243 -21.57 2.19 -1.13
C TRP A 243 -22.14 1.96 0.29
N PRO A 244 -23.41 1.56 0.45
CA PRO A 244 -24.46 1.40 -0.57
C PRO A 244 -25.00 2.72 -1.13
N ASN A 245 -24.76 3.80 -0.42
CA ASN A 245 -25.06 5.16 -0.85
C ASN A 245 -23.83 6.05 -0.66
N VAL A 246 -23.65 6.99 -1.56
CA VAL A 246 -22.59 8.00 -1.44
C VAL A 246 -22.67 8.69 -0.07
N CYS A 247 -21.51 8.78 0.61
CA CYS A 247 -21.44 9.43 1.91
C CYS A 247 -21.79 10.91 1.80
N LYS A 248 -22.77 11.37 2.58
CA LYS A 248 -23.18 12.80 2.59
C LYS A 248 -22.08 13.79 3.03
N ASN A 249 -21.02 13.27 3.68
CA ASN A 249 -19.87 14.07 4.09
C ASN A 249 -18.74 14.04 3.04
N MET A 250 -18.94 13.33 1.93
CA MET A 250 -17.96 13.28 0.85
C MET A 250 -17.91 14.65 0.18
N VAL A 251 -16.70 15.15 -0.01
CA VAL A 251 -16.45 16.39 -0.74
C VAL A 251 -16.12 16.02 -2.17
N VAL A 252 -16.95 16.46 -3.10
CA VAL A 252 -16.75 16.26 -4.56
C VAL A 252 -16.36 17.60 -5.16
N ASP A 253 -15.10 17.72 -5.53
CA ASP A 253 -14.57 18.92 -6.18
C ASP A 253 -13.42 18.49 -7.10
N GLU A 254 -13.66 18.52 -8.39
CA GLU A 254 -12.70 18.14 -9.43
C GLU A 254 -12.08 19.36 -10.14
N SER A 255 -12.27 20.55 -9.58
CA SER A 255 -11.77 21.79 -10.18
C SER A 255 -10.25 21.79 -10.35
N GLY A 256 -9.51 21.33 -9.32
CA GLY A 256 -8.06 21.23 -9.37
C GLY A 256 -7.57 20.24 -10.41
N TYR A 257 -8.21 19.08 -10.52
CA TYR A 257 -7.86 18.08 -11.53
C TYR A 257 -8.19 18.58 -12.96
N THR A 258 -9.34 19.23 -13.12
CA THR A 258 -9.72 19.84 -14.39
C THR A 258 -8.73 20.92 -14.80
N GLN A 259 -8.23 21.72 -13.85
CA GLN A 259 -7.22 22.72 -14.13
C GLN A 259 -5.89 22.08 -14.54
N LEU A 260 -5.44 21.06 -13.81
CA LEU A 260 -4.24 20.27 -14.14
C LEU A 260 -4.29 19.77 -15.59
N LEU A 261 -5.40 19.15 -16.01
CA LEU A 261 -5.57 18.63 -17.37
C LEU A 261 -5.62 19.73 -18.46
N ARG A 262 -5.89 20.97 -18.10
CA ARG A 262 -5.82 22.10 -19.04
C ARG A 262 -4.43 22.69 -19.15
N ASP A 263 -3.64 22.57 -18.11
CA ASP A 263 -2.28 23.11 -18.04
C ASP A 263 -1.27 22.13 -18.66
N LEU A 264 -1.59 20.83 -18.70
CA LEU A 264 -0.88 19.79 -19.42
C LEU A 264 -1.12 19.84 -20.93
#